data_335d57e3ab20a84746a079e0155629e6
#
_entry.id   335d57e3ab20a84746a079e0155629e6
#
_cell.length_a   1.000
_cell.length_b   1.000
_cell.length_c   1.000
_cell.angle_alpha   90.00
_cell.angle_beta   90.00
_cell.angle_gamma   90.00
#
_symmetry.space_group_name_H-M   'P 1'
#
loop_
_entity.id
_entity.type
_entity.pdbx_description
1 polymer ?
#
loop_
_entity_poly.entity_id
_entity_poly.type
_entity_poly.pdbx_seq_one_letter_code
_entity_poly.pdbx_strand_id
1 'polypeptide(L)'
;MKTYPVTLINPAVVTNKNSAKTHEGVTFFLAAISLWPLMKTKFDSIPAVLADIRQGKMVIVVDDADRENEGDLILAAEKATPQKISFMVRYTSGVICVPMAGDDLDRLGLPLMIQQNQERMRTAYTISVDATNGISTGISAADRAHTIRLLAAPQTKRDDLVRPGHIFPLRYREGGVLRRAGHTEAAVDLARLAGLRPAGVIAEIVNDDGTMARLPQLLKFARKHKLKLCTTAALIEFRRTGEKLVEPIETVKLPTDYGDFNLHLYRSKVDGEHHLALVHGNVSGQKDVLVRVHSECLTGDVFGSRRCDCGPQLHSAMRQVAEAGCGVVLYMRQEGRGIGLAPKIKAYKLQEQGYDTVEANEKLGFKMDLREYGIGAQILCDLGLKTIRLLTNNPRKLVGLAGYGLKVTRQIPIQVKPNPHNEHYLKTKRDKLGHLL
;
A
#
# COMPACT_ATOMS: atom_id res chain seq x y z
N MET A 1 -11.77 -39.38 -37.16
CA MET A 1 -10.83 -40.46 -36.78
C MET A 1 -9.53 -40.27 -37.57
N LYS A 2 -8.49 -39.71 -36.94
CA LYS A 2 -7.10 -39.89 -37.32
C LYS A 2 -6.29 -39.66 -36.01
N THR A 3 -5.77 -40.74 -35.55
CA THR A 3 -4.90 -40.87 -34.38
C THR A 3 -3.47 -40.57 -34.76
N TYR A 4 -2.73 -39.78 -33.94
CA TYR A 4 -1.28 -39.64 -34.00
C TYR A 4 -0.65 -40.25 -32.74
N PRO A 5 0.48 -40.96 -32.83
CA PRO A 5 1.05 -41.72 -31.73
C PRO A 5 1.94 -40.82 -30.81
N VAL A 6 1.86 -41.11 -29.51
CA VAL A 6 2.73 -40.59 -28.45
C VAL A 6 4.02 -41.40 -28.46
N THR A 7 5.17 -40.76 -28.59
CA THR A 7 6.48 -41.39 -28.39
C THR A 7 7.01 -41.02 -26.99
N LEU A 8 7.12 -42.03 -26.17
CA LEU A 8 7.76 -41.98 -24.84
C LEU A 8 9.28 -42.05 -25.04
N ILE A 9 10.02 -41.11 -24.46
CA ILE A 9 11.48 -41.17 -24.33
C ILE A 9 11.80 -41.43 -22.84
N ASN A 10 12.53 -42.49 -22.60
CA ASN A 10 12.98 -43.01 -21.32
C ASN A 10 14.29 -42.29 -20.90
N PRO A 11 14.49 -41.90 -19.61
CA PRO A 11 15.76 -41.33 -19.17
C PRO A 11 16.75 -42.41 -18.75
N ALA A 12 17.90 -42.41 -19.39
CA ALA A 12 19.04 -43.26 -18.98
C ALA A 12 19.81 -42.61 -17.84
N VAL A 13 20.00 -43.39 -16.80
CA VAL A 13 20.87 -43.10 -15.63
C VAL A 13 22.33 -43.21 -16.08
N VAL A 14 23.12 -42.17 -15.82
CA VAL A 14 24.58 -42.26 -15.82
C VAL A 14 25.11 -41.77 -14.48
N THR A 15 25.57 -42.72 -13.67
CA THR A 15 26.39 -42.46 -12.48
C THR A 15 27.83 -42.23 -12.91
N ASN A 16 28.46 -41.15 -12.45
CA ASN A 16 29.93 -41.14 -12.34
C ASN A 16 30.35 -40.39 -11.07
N LYS A 17 31.15 -41.10 -10.29
CA LYS A 17 31.90 -40.63 -9.10
C LYS A 17 33.15 -39.88 -9.56
N ASN A 18 33.46 -38.72 -9.00
CA ASN A 18 34.73 -38.45 -8.24
C ASN A 18 35.00 -36.95 -8.04
N SER A 19 35.35 -36.66 -6.81
CA SER A 19 36.36 -35.73 -6.28
C SER A 19 36.18 -34.21 -6.41
N ALA A 20 36.04 -33.65 -5.24
CA ALA A 20 36.71 -32.48 -4.66
C ALA A 20 37.03 -31.27 -5.59
N LYS A 21 36.46 -30.12 -5.25
CA LYS A 21 37.08 -28.81 -4.97
C LYS A 21 36.02 -27.72 -4.82
N THR A 22 35.83 -27.25 -3.57
CA THR A 22 36.20 -25.92 -3.06
C THR A 22 35.65 -24.68 -3.77
N HIS A 23 34.87 -23.92 -3.02
CA HIS A 23 34.76 -22.44 -3.02
C HIS A 23 34.53 -21.69 -4.35
N GLU A 24 33.32 -21.70 -4.85
CA GLU A 24 32.87 -20.64 -5.80
C GLU A 24 31.42 -20.16 -5.62
N GLY A 25 30.73 -20.59 -4.57
CA GLY A 25 29.32 -20.23 -4.33
C GLY A 25 29.05 -18.88 -3.62
N VAL A 26 30.08 -18.19 -3.13
CA VAL A 26 29.95 -16.99 -2.28
C VAL A 26 30.15 -15.68 -3.06
N THR A 27 30.78 -15.73 -4.22
CA THR A 27 31.15 -14.52 -4.99
C THR A 27 30.00 -13.95 -5.83
N PHE A 28 28.99 -14.73 -6.17
CA PHE A 28 27.83 -14.23 -6.93
C PHE A 28 26.80 -13.44 -6.10
N PHE A 29 26.75 -13.65 -4.79
CA PHE A 29 25.82 -12.92 -3.90
C PHE A 29 26.32 -11.52 -3.50
N LEU A 30 27.64 -11.29 -3.53
CA LEU A 30 28.23 -9.98 -3.23
C LEU A 30 28.25 -9.03 -4.43
N ALA A 31 28.19 -9.54 -5.65
CA ALA A 31 28.11 -8.72 -6.87
C ALA A 31 26.72 -8.07 -7.08
N ALA A 32 25.66 -8.65 -6.53
CA ALA A 32 24.31 -8.09 -6.60
C ALA A 32 24.08 -6.90 -5.64
N ILE A 33 24.85 -6.81 -4.55
CA ILE A 33 24.76 -5.74 -3.55
C ILE A 33 25.54 -4.49 -3.98
N SER A 34 26.55 -4.62 -4.83
CA SER A 34 27.37 -3.48 -5.31
C SER A 34 26.75 -2.68 -6.45
N LEU A 35 25.65 -3.15 -7.08
CA LEU A 35 24.93 -2.43 -8.14
C LEU A 35 23.78 -1.54 -7.62
N TRP A 36 23.46 -1.59 -6.33
CA TRP A 36 22.41 -0.79 -5.70
C TRP A 36 22.65 0.73 -5.71
N PRO A 37 23.86 1.30 -5.62
CA PRO A 37 24.09 2.75 -5.65
C PRO A 37 23.88 3.41 -7.01
N LEU A 38 23.89 2.66 -8.12
CA LEU A 38 23.75 3.19 -9.49
C LEU A 38 22.29 3.37 -9.95
N MET A 39 21.30 2.89 -9.17
CA MET A 39 19.87 3.04 -9.49
C MET A 39 19.24 4.35 -8.99
N LYS A 40 19.98 5.24 -8.33
CA LYS A 40 19.47 6.48 -7.70
C LYS A 40 19.02 7.59 -8.69
N THR A 41 19.10 7.40 -9.99
CA THR A 41 18.81 8.47 -10.97
C THR A 41 17.73 8.15 -12.00
N LYS A 42 16.91 7.10 -11.79
CA LYS A 42 15.91 6.68 -12.79
C LYS A 42 14.54 7.38 -12.67
N PHE A 43 14.20 7.89 -11.48
CA PHE A 43 12.89 8.46 -11.19
C PHE A 43 13.01 9.91 -10.75
N ASP A 44 12.01 10.71 -11.13
CA ASP A 44 11.90 12.10 -10.69
C ASP A 44 11.33 12.15 -9.26
N SER A 45 11.71 13.17 -8.49
CA SER A 45 11.18 13.40 -7.16
C SER A 45 9.70 13.82 -7.21
N ILE A 46 8.90 13.43 -6.23
CA ILE A 46 7.49 13.80 -6.16
C ILE A 46 7.29 15.33 -6.19
N PRO A 47 8.06 16.17 -5.45
CA PRO A 47 7.94 17.63 -5.59
C PRO A 47 8.14 18.13 -7.02
N ALA A 48 9.07 17.55 -7.78
CA ALA A 48 9.29 17.91 -9.18
C ALA A 48 8.11 17.50 -10.09
N VAL A 49 7.54 16.30 -9.84
CA VAL A 49 6.33 15.82 -10.52
C VAL A 49 5.13 16.72 -10.22
N LEU A 50 4.92 17.10 -8.95
CA LEU A 50 3.85 18.01 -8.53
C LEU A 50 3.97 19.40 -9.19
N ALA A 51 5.18 19.91 -9.37
CA ALA A 51 5.41 21.17 -10.07
C ALA A 51 4.96 21.09 -11.54
N ASP A 52 5.21 19.97 -12.23
CA ASP A 52 4.76 19.77 -13.61
C ASP A 52 3.24 19.58 -13.70
N ILE A 53 2.62 18.81 -12.80
CA ILE A 53 1.15 18.65 -12.71
C ILE A 53 0.48 20.02 -12.50
N ARG A 54 1.00 20.85 -11.57
CA ARG A 54 0.48 22.21 -11.32
C ARG A 54 0.51 23.08 -12.56
N GLN A 55 1.57 22.98 -13.38
CA GLN A 55 1.70 23.66 -14.66
C GLN A 55 0.83 23.05 -15.76
N GLY A 56 0.10 21.99 -15.46
CA GLY A 56 -0.75 21.27 -16.43
C GLY A 56 0.04 20.40 -17.39
N LYS A 57 1.29 20.03 -17.09
CA LYS A 57 2.03 19.03 -17.86
C LYS A 57 1.59 17.63 -17.49
N MET A 58 1.75 16.71 -18.42
CA MET A 58 1.59 15.28 -18.18
C MET A 58 2.83 14.72 -17.47
N VAL A 59 2.64 13.66 -16.68
CA VAL A 59 3.70 12.89 -16.05
C VAL A 59 3.43 11.40 -16.25
N ILE A 60 4.42 10.56 -15.99
CA ILE A 60 4.28 9.11 -16.01
C ILE A 60 4.35 8.60 -14.58
N VAL A 61 3.40 7.77 -14.19
CA VAL A 61 3.44 7.02 -12.94
C VAL A 61 3.53 5.54 -13.25
N VAL A 62 4.47 4.86 -12.61
CA VAL A 62 4.69 3.41 -12.76
C VAL A 62 4.29 2.73 -11.45
N ASP A 63 3.53 1.67 -11.54
CA ASP A 63 3.17 0.86 -10.39
C ASP A 63 4.18 -0.26 -10.10
N ASP A 64 3.89 -1.06 -9.08
CA ASP A 64 4.78 -2.15 -8.63
C ASP A 64 4.82 -3.27 -9.66
N ALA A 65 6.00 -3.90 -9.83
CA ALA A 65 6.20 -5.05 -10.71
C ALA A 65 5.31 -6.26 -10.34
N ASP A 66 4.95 -6.37 -9.05
CA ASP A 66 4.06 -7.42 -8.55
C ASP A 66 2.56 -7.08 -8.72
N ARG A 67 2.22 -5.88 -9.24
CA ARG A 67 0.83 -5.44 -9.46
C ARG A 67 0.46 -5.55 -10.95
N GLU A 68 0.44 -4.44 -11.69
CA GLU A 68 0.20 -4.41 -13.16
C GLU A 68 1.52 -4.34 -13.92
N ASN A 69 2.55 -3.76 -13.28
CA ASN A 69 3.85 -3.49 -13.89
C ASN A 69 3.73 -2.63 -15.15
N GLU A 70 2.89 -1.59 -15.09
CA GLU A 70 2.54 -0.70 -16.19
C GLU A 70 2.89 0.74 -15.84
N GLY A 71 2.73 1.63 -16.81
CA GLY A 71 2.91 3.06 -16.64
C GLY A 71 1.80 3.83 -17.33
N ASP A 72 1.15 4.72 -16.58
CA ASP A 72 0.12 5.60 -17.08
C ASP A 72 0.64 7.01 -17.35
N LEU A 73 0.17 7.61 -18.44
CA LEU A 73 0.17 9.06 -18.57
C LEU A 73 -0.88 9.64 -17.64
N ILE A 74 -0.46 10.57 -16.78
CA ILE A 74 -1.33 11.27 -15.83
C ILE A 74 -1.32 12.77 -16.10
N LEU A 75 -2.52 13.36 -16.09
CA LEU A 75 -2.78 14.79 -16.23
C LEU A 75 -3.84 15.22 -15.23
N ALA A 76 -3.74 16.41 -14.63
CA ALA A 76 -4.87 16.99 -13.89
C ALA A 76 -6.04 17.30 -14.82
N ALA A 77 -7.26 16.84 -14.49
CA ALA A 77 -8.43 16.91 -15.38
C ALA A 77 -8.79 18.36 -15.78
N GLU A 78 -8.71 19.32 -14.85
CA GLU A 78 -8.95 20.75 -15.14
C GLU A 78 -7.96 21.36 -16.15
N LYS A 79 -6.80 20.73 -16.37
CA LYS A 79 -5.75 21.13 -17.32
C LYS A 79 -5.82 20.40 -18.67
N ALA A 80 -6.89 19.62 -18.91
CA ALA A 80 -7.08 18.90 -20.16
C ALA A 80 -7.27 19.88 -21.35
N THR A 81 -6.50 19.67 -22.42
CA THR A 81 -6.63 20.39 -23.69
C THR A 81 -6.75 19.40 -24.84
N PRO A 82 -7.32 19.80 -26.01
CA PRO A 82 -7.39 18.93 -27.17
C PRO A 82 -6.04 18.31 -27.55
N GLN A 83 -4.96 19.10 -27.50
CA GLN A 83 -3.62 18.64 -27.86
C GLN A 83 -3.11 17.55 -26.90
N LYS A 84 -3.35 17.70 -25.58
CA LYS A 84 -2.93 16.70 -24.57
C LYS A 84 -3.74 15.41 -24.71
N ILE A 85 -5.05 15.52 -24.91
CA ILE A 85 -5.90 14.35 -25.13
C ILE A 85 -5.54 13.64 -26.44
N SER A 86 -5.26 14.40 -27.50
CA SER A 86 -4.75 13.82 -28.76
C SER A 86 -3.43 13.06 -28.54
N PHE A 87 -2.52 13.62 -27.74
CA PHE A 87 -1.27 12.94 -27.37
C PHE A 87 -1.54 11.64 -26.59
N MET A 88 -2.43 11.68 -25.60
CA MET A 88 -2.80 10.47 -24.84
C MET A 88 -3.39 9.41 -25.75
N VAL A 89 -4.38 9.75 -26.59
CA VAL A 89 -4.99 8.81 -27.56
C VAL A 89 -3.97 8.16 -28.48
N ARG A 90 -2.96 8.92 -28.90
CA ARG A 90 -1.94 8.43 -29.84
C ARG A 90 -0.95 7.45 -29.23
N TYR A 91 -0.63 7.59 -27.93
CA TYR A 91 0.49 6.89 -27.29
C TYR A 91 0.07 5.97 -26.14
N THR A 92 -1.24 5.80 -25.96
CA THR A 92 -1.77 4.94 -24.90
C THR A 92 -2.78 3.92 -25.45
N SER A 93 -3.38 3.12 -24.57
CA SER A 93 -4.47 2.19 -24.91
C SER A 93 -5.65 2.86 -25.61
N GLY A 94 -5.75 4.21 -25.53
CA GLY A 94 -6.86 4.97 -26.09
C GLY A 94 -8.10 5.02 -25.20
N VAL A 95 -8.17 4.23 -24.14
CA VAL A 95 -9.23 4.27 -23.12
C VAL A 95 -8.89 5.40 -22.14
N ILE A 96 -9.58 6.53 -22.28
CA ILE A 96 -9.34 7.69 -21.43
C ILE A 96 -10.22 7.61 -20.19
N CYS A 97 -9.59 7.39 -19.04
CA CYS A 97 -10.25 7.32 -17.74
C CYS A 97 -10.05 8.62 -16.95
N VAL A 98 -11.06 8.94 -16.12
CA VAL A 98 -11.05 10.14 -15.28
C VAL A 98 -11.29 9.76 -13.82
N PRO A 99 -10.25 9.40 -13.06
CA PRO A 99 -10.32 9.24 -11.62
C PRO A 99 -10.81 10.51 -10.93
N MET A 100 -11.81 10.36 -10.04
CA MET A 100 -12.44 11.47 -9.32
C MET A 100 -12.83 11.06 -7.90
N ALA A 101 -12.95 12.04 -6.99
CA ALA A 101 -13.51 11.84 -5.66
C ALA A 101 -14.95 11.30 -5.71
N GLY A 102 -15.31 10.47 -4.73
CA GLY A 102 -16.63 9.84 -4.65
C GLY A 102 -17.76 10.85 -4.61
N ASP A 103 -17.63 11.91 -3.80
CA ASP A 103 -18.65 12.95 -3.63
C ASP A 103 -18.95 13.70 -4.95
N ASP A 104 -17.93 13.95 -5.78
CA ASP A 104 -18.13 14.58 -7.09
C ASP A 104 -18.88 13.64 -8.04
N LEU A 105 -18.58 12.35 -8.03
CA LEU A 105 -19.33 11.36 -8.84
C LEU A 105 -20.78 11.23 -8.39
N ASP A 106 -21.03 11.24 -7.08
CA ASP A 106 -22.38 11.17 -6.52
C ASP A 106 -23.18 12.43 -6.85
N ARG A 107 -22.58 13.61 -6.73
CA ARG A 107 -23.16 14.90 -7.15
C ARG A 107 -23.54 14.91 -8.63
N LEU A 108 -22.70 14.33 -9.49
CA LEU A 108 -22.95 14.22 -10.93
C LEU A 108 -23.89 13.06 -11.31
N GLY A 109 -24.31 12.24 -10.34
CA GLY A 109 -25.19 11.09 -10.58
C GLY A 109 -24.54 10.02 -11.46
N LEU A 110 -23.27 9.69 -11.19
CA LEU A 110 -22.46 8.71 -11.90
C LEU A 110 -22.26 7.45 -11.06
N PRO A 111 -23.22 6.50 -11.06
CA PRO A 111 -23.13 5.25 -10.33
C PRO A 111 -22.06 4.34 -10.92
N LEU A 112 -21.65 3.33 -10.15
CA LEU A 112 -20.79 2.26 -10.65
C LEU A 112 -21.44 1.55 -11.85
N MET A 113 -20.62 1.23 -12.85
CA MET A 113 -21.05 0.52 -14.06
C MET A 113 -21.62 -0.86 -13.74
N ILE A 114 -21.10 -1.50 -12.69
CA ILE A 114 -21.54 -2.80 -12.23
C ILE A 114 -21.51 -2.87 -10.69
N GLN A 115 -22.54 -3.49 -10.09
CA GLN A 115 -22.63 -3.63 -8.63
C GLN A 115 -21.64 -4.66 -8.06
N GLN A 116 -21.46 -5.79 -8.74
CA GLN A 116 -20.54 -6.85 -8.34
C GLN A 116 -19.31 -6.83 -9.25
N ASN A 117 -18.30 -6.07 -8.86
CA ASN A 117 -17.06 -5.96 -9.63
C ASN A 117 -16.25 -7.26 -9.54
N GLN A 118 -16.07 -7.92 -10.69
CA GLN A 118 -15.29 -9.15 -10.85
C GLN A 118 -13.92 -8.90 -11.51
N GLU A 119 -13.62 -7.64 -11.88
CA GLU A 119 -12.34 -7.25 -12.45
C GLU A 119 -11.21 -7.51 -11.43
N ARG A 120 -10.08 -8.04 -11.90
CA ARG A 120 -8.95 -8.52 -11.07
C ARG A 120 -8.43 -7.46 -10.09
N MET A 121 -8.29 -6.23 -10.54
CA MET A 121 -7.82 -5.09 -9.72
C MET A 121 -8.95 -4.35 -9.02
N ARG A 122 -10.20 -4.73 -9.30
CA ARG A 122 -11.43 -4.13 -8.78
C ARG A 122 -11.48 -2.62 -9.02
N THR A 123 -11.05 -2.19 -10.22
CA THR A 123 -11.13 -0.80 -10.64
C THR A 123 -12.58 -0.37 -10.70
N ALA A 124 -12.91 0.70 -10.00
CA ALA A 124 -14.29 1.13 -9.79
C ALA A 124 -14.79 2.01 -10.95
N TYR A 125 -15.01 1.40 -12.11
CA TYR A 125 -15.63 2.08 -13.25
C TYR A 125 -17.03 2.55 -12.92
N THR A 126 -17.33 3.82 -13.29
CA THR A 126 -18.69 4.33 -13.36
C THR A 126 -19.21 4.25 -14.79
N ILE A 127 -20.49 4.55 -14.98
CA ILE A 127 -21.06 4.69 -16.33
C ILE A 127 -20.28 5.76 -17.10
N SER A 128 -20.04 5.51 -18.39
CA SER A 128 -19.34 6.45 -19.26
C SER A 128 -20.19 7.66 -19.61
N VAL A 129 -19.55 8.78 -19.94
CA VAL A 129 -20.23 10.05 -20.18
C VAL A 129 -19.61 10.85 -21.32
N ASP A 130 -20.42 11.76 -21.87
CA ASP A 130 -20.00 12.90 -22.69
C ASP A 130 -20.68 14.20 -22.21
N ALA A 131 -20.17 15.34 -22.64
CA ALA A 131 -20.85 16.62 -22.42
C ALA A 131 -22.17 16.67 -23.20
N THR A 132 -23.21 17.26 -22.61
CA THR A 132 -24.49 17.47 -23.30
C THR A 132 -24.35 18.50 -24.43
N ASN A 133 -23.56 19.55 -24.20
CA ASN A 133 -23.39 20.67 -25.13
C ASN A 133 -21.90 20.93 -25.42
N GLY A 134 -21.61 21.61 -26.52
CA GLY A 134 -20.27 22.05 -26.88
C GLY A 134 -19.37 20.92 -27.45
N ILE A 135 -19.97 19.84 -27.89
CA ILE A 135 -19.29 18.71 -28.55
C ILE A 135 -19.99 18.36 -29.87
N SER A 136 -19.29 17.56 -30.71
CA SER A 136 -19.89 16.95 -31.90
C SER A 136 -20.43 15.54 -31.57
N THR A 137 -19.63 14.49 -31.82
CA THR A 137 -20.01 13.11 -31.52
C THR A 137 -19.45 12.59 -30.19
N GLY A 138 -18.64 13.38 -29.48
CA GLY A 138 -18.03 13.04 -28.20
C GLY A 138 -16.65 12.39 -28.30
N ILE A 139 -16.31 11.76 -29.45
CA ILE A 139 -15.07 10.94 -29.60
C ILE A 139 -13.84 11.77 -29.93
N SER A 140 -13.95 12.97 -30.52
CA SER A 140 -12.80 13.77 -30.87
C SER A 140 -11.97 14.16 -29.66
N ALA A 141 -10.66 14.44 -29.85
CA ALA A 141 -9.83 14.93 -28.75
C ALA A 141 -10.33 16.24 -28.14
N ALA A 142 -10.99 17.08 -28.94
CA ALA A 142 -11.61 18.32 -28.50
C ALA A 142 -12.83 18.05 -27.62
N ASP A 143 -13.74 17.17 -28.07
CA ASP A 143 -14.95 16.79 -27.34
C ASP A 143 -14.60 16.11 -26.02
N ARG A 144 -13.66 15.15 -26.06
CA ARG A 144 -13.18 14.47 -24.84
C ARG A 144 -12.52 15.44 -23.85
N ALA A 145 -11.69 16.35 -24.33
CA ALA A 145 -11.09 17.38 -23.47
C ALA A 145 -12.14 18.31 -22.84
N HIS A 146 -13.22 18.61 -23.57
CA HIS A 146 -14.33 19.42 -23.04
C HIS A 146 -15.07 18.65 -21.94
N THR A 147 -15.47 17.41 -22.19
CA THR A 147 -16.13 16.53 -21.21
C THR A 147 -15.29 16.35 -19.94
N ILE A 148 -13.97 16.14 -20.09
CA ILE A 148 -13.04 15.98 -18.96
C ILE A 148 -13.01 17.24 -18.09
N ARG A 149 -12.94 18.43 -18.69
CA ARG A 149 -12.96 19.68 -17.91
C ARG A 149 -14.29 19.90 -17.19
N LEU A 150 -15.41 19.54 -17.80
CA LEU A 150 -16.72 19.56 -17.15
C LEU A 150 -16.76 18.64 -15.93
N LEU A 151 -16.27 17.41 -16.05
CA LEU A 151 -16.20 16.48 -14.92
C LEU A 151 -15.42 17.08 -13.73
N ALA A 152 -14.33 17.81 -13.99
CA ALA A 152 -13.52 18.43 -12.94
C ALA A 152 -14.12 19.75 -12.40
N ALA A 153 -15.06 20.36 -13.08
CA ALA A 153 -15.60 21.67 -12.72
C ALA A 153 -16.66 21.54 -11.59
N PRO A 154 -16.54 22.30 -10.48
CA PRO A 154 -17.47 22.18 -9.35
C PRO A 154 -18.88 22.62 -9.66
N GLN A 155 -19.06 23.52 -10.64
CA GLN A 155 -20.37 24.04 -11.07
C GLN A 155 -21.14 23.09 -11.99
N THR A 156 -20.49 22.04 -12.54
CA THR A 156 -21.13 21.10 -13.47
C THR A 156 -22.26 20.36 -12.77
N LYS A 157 -23.40 20.31 -13.44
CA LYS A 157 -24.60 19.62 -12.99
C LYS A 157 -24.76 18.28 -13.70
N ARG A 158 -25.65 17.45 -13.18
CA ARG A 158 -25.98 16.15 -13.77
C ARG A 158 -26.40 16.23 -15.23
N ASP A 159 -27.20 17.27 -15.59
CA ASP A 159 -27.77 17.42 -16.91
C ASP A 159 -26.78 18.03 -17.94
N ASP A 160 -25.62 18.48 -17.49
CA ASP A 160 -24.52 18.90 -18.37
C ASP A 160 -23.80 17.69 -19.00
N LEU A 161 -24.16 16.45 -18.60
CA LEU A 161 -23.57 15.21 -19.05
C LEU A 161 -24.61 14.25 -19.60
N VAL A 162 -24.35 13.66 -20.79
CA VAL A 162 -25.14 12.55 -21.35
C VAL A 162 -24.48 11.21 -21.01
N ARG A 163 -25.27 10.17 -20.98
CA ARG A 163 -24.88 8.78 -20.62
C ARG A 163 -25.53 7.81 -21.60
N PRO A 164 -24.79 6.85 -22.20
CA PRO A 164 -23.33 6.67 -22.10
C PRO A 164 -22.56 7.68 -22.95
N GLY A 165 -21.23 7.67 -22.87
CA GLY A 165 -20.31 8.50 -23.65
C GLY A 165 -18.93 7.88 -23.82
N HIS A 166 -17.94 8.69 -24.18
CA HIS A 166 -16.58 8.26 -24.56
C HIS A 166 -15.52 8.51 -23.46
N ILE A 167 -15.92 9.08 -22.32
CA ILE A 167 -15.07 9.27 -21.15
C ILE A 167 -15.53 8.34 -20.04
N PHE A 168 -14.58 7.70 -19.35
CA PHE A 168 -14.81 6.69 -18.31
C PHE A 168 -14.40 7.24 -16.94
N PRO A 169 -15.32 7.83 -16.15
CA PRO A 169 -15.01 8.24 -14.80
C PRO A 169 -14.72 7.02 -13.91
N LEU A 170 -13.73 7.13 -13.01
CA LEU A 170 -13.37 6.10 -12.05
C LEU A 170 -13.56 6.63 -10.64
N ARG A 171 -14.20 5.83 -9.76
CA ARG A 171 -14.33 6.19 -8.36
C ARG A 171 -13.03 5.95 -7.63
N TYR A 172 -12.42 7.04 -7.17
CA TYR A 172 -11.27 7.04 -6.28
C TYR A 172 -11.63 6.39 -4.94
N ARG A 173 -10.72 5.60 -4.38
CA ARG A 173 -10.88 5.04 -3.04
C ARG A 173 -10.33 6.03 -2.01
N GLU A 174 -11.17 6.43 -1.05
CA GLU A 174 -10.76 7.32 0.04
C GLU A 174 -9.49 6.80 0.74
N GLY A 175 -8.56 7.74 1.05
CA GLY A 175 -7.20 7.41 1.48
C GLY A 175 -6.17 7.32 0.35
N GLY A 176 -6.61 7.22 -0.91
CA GLY A 176 -5.77 7.29 -2.09
C GLY A 176 -4.75 6.19 -2.19
N VAL A 177 -3.54 6.51 -2.68
CA VAL A 177 -2.45 5.53 -2.83
C VAL A 177 -2.06 4.86 -1.53
N LEU A 178 -2.39 5.44 -0.38
CA LEU A 178 -2.17 4.82 0.93
C LEU A 178 -3.13 3.66 1.19
N ARG A 179 -4.28 3.64 0.52
CA ARG A 179 -5.31 2.60 0.63
C ARG A 179 -5.26 1.60 -0.52
N ARG A 180 -5.01 2.09 -1.73
CA ARG A 180 -4.87 1.28 -2.95
C ARG A 180 -3.77 1.87 -3.84
N ALA A 181 -2.66 1.16 -3.98
CA ALA A 181 -1.47 1.60 -4.71
C ALA A 181 -1.67 1.52 -6.24
N GLY A 182 -2.72 2.13 -6.78
CA GLY A 182 -3.08 2.12 -8.20
C GLY A 182 -3.01 3.48 -8.87
N HIS A 183 -2.99 3.49 -10.20
CA HIS A 183 -2.94 4.70 -11.03
C HIS A 183 -4.17 5.59 -10.82
N THR A 184 -5.35 5.00 -10.59
CA THR A 184 -6.60 5.71 -10.21
C THR A 184 -6.36 6.61 -9.01
N GLU A 185 -5.81 6.07 -7.93
CA GLU A 185 -5.53 6.79 -6.71
C GLU A 185 -4.38 7.79 -6.89
N ALA A 186 -3.34 7.39 -7.60
CA ALA A 186 -2.19 8.25 -7.86
C ALA A 186 -2.58 9.54 -8.61
N ALA A 187 -3.48 9.45 -9.57
CA ALA A 187 -3.92 10.60 -10.36
C ALA A 187 -4.67 11.64 -9.52
N VAL A 188 -5.59 11.21 -8.66
CA VAL A 188 -6.34 12.10 -7.76
C VAL A 188 -5.42 12.70 -6.71
N ASP A 189 -4.55 11.89 -6.12
CA ASP A 189 -3.59 12.36 -5.11
C ASP A 189 -2.61 13.38 -5.67
N LEU A 190 -2.04 13.15 -6.86
CA LEU A 190 -1.14 14.09 -7.52
C LEU A 190 -1.85 15.42 -7.84
N ALA A 191 -3.09 15.39 -8.34
CA ALA A 191 -3.86 16.58 -8.58
C ALA A 191 -4.11 17.36 -7.29
N ARG A 192 -4.56 16.69 -6.22
CA ARG A 192 -4.81 17.28 -4.89
C ARG A 192 -3.54 17.87 -4.27
N LEU A 193 -2.43 17.14 -4.28
CA LEU A 193 -1.14 17.60 -3.73
C LEU A 193 -0.55 18.75 -4.54
N ALA A 194 -0.87 18.84 -5.84
CA ALA A 194 -0.52 19.99 -6.67
C ALA A 194 -1.40 21.23 -6.42
N GLY A 195 -2.42 21.14 -5.54
CA GLY A 195 -3.36 22.24 -5.25
C GLY A 195 -4.42 22.44 -6.33
N LEU A 196 -4.71 21.40 -7.11
CA LEU A 196 -5.71 21.38 -8.17
C LEU A 196 -6.94 20.58 -7.74
N ARG A 197 -8.01 20.59 -8.56
CA ARG A 197 -9.20 19.79 -8.31
C ARG A 197 -8.82 18.30 -8.23
N PRO A 198 -9.41 17.53 -7.28
CA PRO A 198 -9.09 16.11 -7.05
C PRO A 198 -9.68 15.22 -8.16
N ALA A 199 -9.29 15.49 -9.39
CA ALA A 199 -9.66 14.74 -10.58
C ALA A 199 -8.45 14.68 -11.53
N GLY A 200 -8.13 13.48 -12.00
CA GLY A 200 -7.06 13.23 -12.95
C GLY A 200 -7.59 12.66 -14.26
N VAL A 201 -6.72 12.62 -15.26
CA VAL A 201 -6.91 11.85 -16.51
C VAL A 201 -5.81 10.81 -16.54
N ILE A 202 -6.14 9.57 -16.80
CA ILE A 202 -5.18 8.48 -16.93
C ILE A 202 -5.42 7.67 -18.20
N ALA A 203 -4.35 7.14 -18.77
CA ALA A 203 -4.40 6.12 -19.81
C ALA A 203 -3.05 5.38 -19.86
N GLU A 204 -3.09 4.08 -20.03
CA GLU A 204 -1.95 3.18 -20.00
C GLU A 204 -1.09 3.34 -21.28
N ILE A 205 0.24 3.49 -21.10
CA ILE A 205 1.18 3.64 -22.24
C ILE A 205 1.39 2.29 -22.92
N VAL A 206 1.21 2.26 -24.23
CA VAL A 206 1.42 1.08 -25.07
C VAL A 206 2.61 1.28 -26.02
N ASN A 207 3.23 0.18 -26.44
CA ASN A 207 4.19 0.15 -27.53
C ASN A 207 3.48 0.24 -28.88
N ASP A 208 4.23 0.53 -29.96
CA ASP A 208 3.67 0.62 -31.32
C ASP A 208 3.05 -0.70 -31.83
N ASP A 209 3.44 -1.83 -31.26
CA ASP A 209 2.88 -3.16 -31.52
C ASP A 209 1.60 -3.48 -30.69
N GLY A 210 1.14 -2.54 -29.87
CA GLY A 210 -0.03 -2.70 -29.02
C GLY A 210 0.25 -3.40 -27.68
N THR A 211 1.47 -3.84 -27.40
CA THR A 211 1.82 -4.41 -26.10
C THR A 211 2.00 -3.32 -25.05
N MET A 212 1.80 -3.68 -23.76
CA MET A 212 1.97 -2.72 -22.66
C MET A 212 3.44 -2.33 -22.49
N ALA A 213 3.71 -1.02 -22.42
CA ALA A 213 5.06 -0.52 -22.17
C ALA A 213 5.49 -0.83 -20.72
N ARG A 214 6.68 -1.41 -20.58
CA ARG A 214 7.28 -1.72 -19.28
C ARG A 214 8.39 -0.71 -18.94
N LEU A 215 8.92 -0.74 -17.71
CA LEU A 215 9.86 0.26 -17.23
C LEU A 215 10.98 0.65 -18.22
N PRO A 216 11.65 -0.27 -18.92
CA PRO A 216 12.68 0.13 -19.91
C PRO A 216 12.16 0.98 -21.06
N GLN A 217 10.95 0.67 -21.58
CA GLN A 217 10.27 1.41 -22.63
C GLN A 217 9.75 2.75 -22.09
N LEU A 218 9.15 2.75 -20.90
CA LEU A 218 8.65 3.95 -20.23
C LEU A 218 9.75 4.99 -19.97
N LEU A 219 10.96 4.55 -19.60
CA LEU A 219 12.13 5.44 -19.45
C LEU A 219 12.59 6.06 -20.78
N LYS A 220 12.52 5.30 -21.89
CA LYS A 220 12.81 5.83 -23.24
C LYS A 220 11.74 6.82 -23.68
N PHE A 221 10.46 6.48 -23.43
CA PHE A 221 9.32 7.33 -23.74
C PHE A 221 9.38 8.66 -22.95
N ALA A 222 9.64 8.60 -21.65
CA ALA A 222 9.80 9.77 -20.79
C ALA A 222 10.87 10.73 -21.32
N ARG A 223 12.04 10.21 -21.69
CA ARG A 223 13.15 11.00 -22.28
C ARG A 223 12.75 11.61 -23.63
N LYS A 224 12.16 10.81 -24.53
CA LYS A 224 11.75 11.27 -25.87
C LYS A 224 10.77 12.42 -25.79
N HIS A 225 9.81 12.35 -24.86
CA HIS A 225 8.74 13.34 -24.73
C HIS A 225 8.97 14.37 -23.62
N LYS A 226 10.14 14.35 -22.96
CA LYS A 226 10.52 15.24 -21.85
C LYS A 226 9.50 15.24 -20.71
N LEU A 227 8.98 14.06 -20.40
CA LEU A 227 8.03 13.83 -19.29
C LEU A 227 8.75 13.36 -18.04
N LYS A 228 8.30 13.82 -16.90
CA LYS A 228 8.75 13.27 -15.61
C LYS A 228 8.12 11.93 -15.35
N LEU A 229 8.88 11.06 -14.67
CA LEU A 229 8.48 9.71 -14.36
C LEU A 229 8.75 9.43 -12.87
N CYS A 230 7.71 9.03 -12.14
CA CYS A 230 7.81 8.59 -10.75
C CYS A 230 7.13 7.23 -10.56
N THR A 231 7.23 6.69 -9.33
CA THR A 231 6.54 5.44 -8.96
C THR A 231 5.43 5.70 -7.95
N THR A 232 4.41 4.85 -7.96
CA THR A 232 3.38 4.85 -6.92
C THR A 232 3.99 4.66 -5.54
N ALA A 233 5.04 3.83 -5.41
CA ALA A 233 5.75 3.64 -4.14
C ALA A 233 6.39 4.95 -3.62
N ALA A 234 7.00 5.76 -4.50
CA ALA A 234 7.56 7.06 -4.10
C ALA A 234 6.47 8.05 -3.66
N LEU A 235 5.29 8.02 -4.30
CA LEU A 235 4.15 8.85 -3.90
C LEU A 235 3.58 8.42 -2.55
N ILE A 236 3.48 7.12 -2.28
CA ILE A 236 3.09 6.57 -0.98
C ILE A 236 4.04 7.07 0.12
N GLU A 237 5.34 6.94 -0.10
CA GLU A 237 6.36 7.38 0.86
C GLU A 237 6.28 8.90 1.10
N PHE A 238 6.14 9.69 0.05
CA PHE A 238 5.97 11.14 0.15
C PHE A 238 4.74 11.52 0.99
N ARG A 239 3.59 10.87 0.77
CA ARG A 239 2.37 11.12 1.55
C ARG A 239 2.51 10.67 2.99
N ARG A 240 3.11 9.49 3.23
CA ARG A 240 3.34 8.95 4.58
C ARG A 240 4.20 9.87 5.44
N THR A 241 5.23 10.46 4.85
CA THR A 241 6.15 11.35 5.57
C THR A 241 5.65 12.78 5.69
N GLY A 242 4.85 13.25 4.73
CA GLY A 242 4.39 14.64 4.65
C GLY A 242 3.02 14.93 5.26
N GLU A 243 2.14 13.90 5.40
CA GLU A 243 0.77 14.09 5.86
C GLU A 243 0.58 13.59 7.31
N LYS A 244 -0.16 14.36 8.12
CA LYS A 244 -0.65 13.88 9.42
C LYS A 244 -1.87 12.97 9.20
N LEU A 245 -1.63 11.67 9.22
CA LEU A 245 -2.61 10.62 8.91
C LEU A 245 -3.37 10.11 10.14
N VAL A 246 -3.08 10.64 11.32
CA VAL A 246 -3.69 10.26 12.59
C VAL A 246 -4.35 11.46 13.25
N GLU A 247 -5.46 11.20 13.91
CA GLU A 247 -6.28 12.18 14.62
C GLU A 247 -6.54 11.67 16.03
N PRO A 248 -6.10 12.39 17.09
CA PRO A 248 -6.50 12.08 18.45
C PRO A 248 -8.00 12.37 18.63
N ILE A 249 -8.72 11.44 19.25
CA ILE A 249 -10.16 11.55 19.47
C ILE A 249 -10.43 11.87 20.93
N GLU A 250 -9.92 11.05 21.87
CA GLU A 250 -10.22 11.18 23.30
C GLU A 250 -9.09 10.56 24.14
N THR A 251 -9.00 11.00 25.39
CA THR A 251 -8.07 10.45 26.38
C THR A 251 -8.78 10.22 27.71
N VAL A 252 -8.67 9.00 28.24
CA VAL A 252 -9.28 8.62 29.53
C VAL A 252 -8.28 7.86 30.40
N LYS A 253 -8.52 7.85 31.72
CA LYS A 253 -7.79 6.99 32.65
C LYS A 253 -8.27 5.55 32.51
N LEU A 254 -7.33 4.62 32.49
CA LEU A 254 -7.57 3.18 32.39
C LEU A 254 -6.78 2.45 33.47
N PRO A 255 -7.36 2.19 34.68
CA PRO A 255 -6.76 1.30 35.64
C PRO A 255 -6.80 -0.14 35.13
N THR A 256 -5.70 -0.88 35.29
CA THR A 256 -5.58 -2.28 34.88
C THR A 256 -4.80 -3.09 35.94
N ASP A 257 -4.89 -4.42 35.84
CA ASP A 257 -4.10 -5.34 36.69
C ASP A 257 -2.58 -5.22 36.47
N TYR A 258 -2.16 -4.49 35.44
CA TYR A 258 -0.76 -4.31 35.07
C TYR A 258 -0.22 -2.92 35.39
N GLY A 259 -1.07 -2.01 35.85
CA GLY A 259 -0.76 -0.63 36.19
C GLY A 259 -1.82 0.35 35.65
N ASP A 260 -1.68 1.62 36.07
CA ASP A 260 -2.57 2.70 35.63
C ASP A 260 -2.04 3.35 34.37
N PHE A 261 -2.89 3.44 33.33
CA PHE A 261 -2.56 4.04 32.08
C PHE A 261 -3.49 5.19 31.73
N ASN A 262 -3.01 6.14 30.93
CA ASN A 262 -3.86 7.03 30.15
C ASN A 262 -4.09 6.36 28.79
N LEU A 263 -5.33 6.07 28.45
CA LEU A 263 -5.74 5.49 27.19
C LEU A 263 -6.06 6.60 26.20
N HIS A 264 -5.27 6.73 25.16
CA HIS A 264 -5.49 7.65 24.05
C HIS A 264 -6.12 6.89 22.89
N LEU A 265 -7.27 7.37 22.42
CA LEU A 265 -7.93 6.86 21.22
C LEU A 265 -7.53 7.70 20.02
N TYR A 266 -7.05 7.05 18.98
CA TYR A 266 -6.69 7.66 17.69
C TYR A 266 -7.52 7.08 16.57
N ARG A 267 -7.89 7.92 15.59
CA ARG A 267 -8.48 7.50 14.31
C ARG A 267 -7.45 7.63 13.20
N SER A 268 -7.31 6.61 12.37
CA SER A 268 -6.56 6.66 11.12
C SER A 268 -7.40 7.32 10.03
N LYS A 269 -6.87 8.36 9.37
CA LYS A 269 -7.51 9.02 8.23
C LYS A 269 -7.44 8.19 6.94
N VAL A 270 -6.60 7.13 6.94
CA VAL A 270 -6.41 6.28 5.76
C VAL A 270 -7.57 5.29 5.58
N ASP A 271 -8.04 4.71 6.67
CA ASP A 271 -9.02 3.62 6.66
C ASP A 271 -10.18 3.78 7.65
N GLY A 272 -10.14 4.85 8.46
CA GLY A 272 -11.14 5.12 9.49
C GLY A 272 -10.99 4.26 10.74
N GLU A 273 -10.00 3.36 10.78
CA GLU A 273 -9.80 2.45 11.92
C GLU A 273 -9.33 3.20 13.16
N HIS A 274 -9.69 2.68 14.33
CA HIS A 274 -9.31 3.23 15.62
C HIS A 274 -8.14 2.46 16.22
N HIS A 275 -7.14 3.17 16.72
CA HIS A 275 -5.99 2.61 17.41
C HIS A 275 -5.90 3.15 18.83
N LEU A 276 -5.28 2.39 19.73
CA LEU A 276 -5.23 2.71 21.15
C LEU A 276 -3.78 2.84 21.60
N ALA A 277 -3.45 3.93 22.29
CA ALA A 277 -2.15 4.07 22.95
C ALA A 277 -2.35 4.10 24.47
N LEU A 278 -1.85 3.08 25.17
CA LEU A 278 -1.82 3.01 26.62
C LEU A 278 -0.52 3.65 27.09
N VAL A 279 -0.60 4.82 27.67
CA VAL A 279 0.53 5.63 28.12
C VAL A 279 0.65 5.57 29.65
N HIS A 280 1.80 5.12 30.15
CA HIS A 280 2.14 5.16 31.57
C HIS A 280 3.16 6.27 31.82
N GLY A 281 2.94 7.11 32.84
CA GLY A 281 3.79 8.25 33.15
C GLY A 281 3.75 9.36 32.10
N ASN A 282 4.68 10.32 32.21
CA ASN A 282 4.83 11.40 31.21
C ASN A 282 5.88 11.00 30.17
N VAL A 283 5.47 10.82 28.94
CA VAL A 283 6.32 10.38 27.83
C VAL A 283 6.78 11.53 26.93
N SER A 284 6.07 12.66 26.94
CA SER A 284 6.36 13.79 26.05
C SER A 284 7.73 14.40 26.33
N GLY A 285 8.56 14.49 25.28
CA GLY A 285 9.91 15.05 25.35
C GLY A 285 10.94 14.14 26.05
N GLN A 286 10.55 12.97 26.55
CA GLN A 286 11.47 12.02 27.19
C GLN A 286 12.33 11.31 26.14
N LYS A 287 13.57 10.95 26.55
CA LYS A 287 14.48 10.17 25.71
C LYS A 287 14.34 8.67 26.01
N ASP A 288 14.48 7.87 24.97
CA ASP A 288 14.56 6.40 25.05
C ASP A 288 13.36 5.78 25.79
N VAL A 289 12.17 6.29 25.49
CA VAL A 289 10.92 5.79 26.07
C VAL A 289 10.71 4.33 25.70
N LEU A 290 10.29 3.50 26.68
CA LEU A 290 9.98 2.10 26.43
C LEU A 290 8.66 1.97 25.67
N VAL A 291 8.68 1.34 24.49
CA VAL A 291 7.51 1.23 23.61
C VAL A 291 7.29 -0.20 23.15
N ARG A 292 6.04 -0.64 23.22
CA ARG A 292 5.54 -1.83 22.52
C ARG A 292 4.56 -1.41 21.44
N VAL A 293 4.82 -1.75 20.17
CA VAL A 293 3.80 -1.71 19.11
C VAL A 293 3.20 -3.12 19.00
N HIS A 294 1.98 -3.27 19.45
CA HIS A 294 1.23 -4.53 19.45
C HIS A 294 0.18 -4.52 18.34
N SER A 295 0.18 -5.53 17.48
CA SER A 295 -0.89 -5.71 16.50
C SER A 295 -1.96 -6.61 17.08
N GLU A 296 -3.21 -6.19 16.99
CA GLU A 296 -4.40 -6.90 17.48
C GLU A 296 -4.39 -8.40 17.14
N CYS A 297 -4.76 -9.18 18.13
CA CYS A 297 -5.00 -10.60 17.98
C CYS A 297 -6.18 -10.99 18.88
N LEU A 298 -7.42 -10.78 18.43
CA LEU A 298 -8.64 -10.99 19.21
C LEU A 298 -8.63 -12.34 19.95
N THR A 299 -8.23 -13.40 19.25
CA THR A 299 -8.22 -14.75 19.86
C THR A 299 -7.16 -14.90 20.96
N GLY A 300 -5.99 -14.26 20.80
CA GLY A 300 -4.91 -14.31 21.79
C GLY A 300 -5.08 -13.32 22.92
N ASP A 301 -5.45 -12.09 22.59
CA ASP A 301 -5.48 -10.97 23.53
C ASP A 301 -6.72 -11.01 24.43
N VAL A 302 -7.90 -11.41 23.89
CA VAL A 302 -9.18 -11.44 24.61
C VAL A 302 -9.56 -12.84 25.09
N PHE A 303 -9.47 -13.85 24.19
CA PHE A 303 -9.90 -15.21 24.51
C PHE A 303 -8.80 -16.12 25.06
N GLY A 304 -7.58 -15.61 25.25
CA GLY A 304 -6.48 -16.38 25.82
C GLY A 304 -6.06 -17.58 24.96
N SER A 305 -6.21 -17.49 23.62
CA SER A 305 -5.85 -18.60 22.73
C SER A 305 -4.40 -19.02 22.91
N ARG A 306 -4.16 -20.31 23.09
CA ARG A 306 -2.82 -20.90 23.22
C ARG A 306 -2.14 -21.18 21.88
N ARG A 307 -2.81 -20.93 20.72
CA ARG A 307 -2.24 -21.10 19.36
C ARG A 307 -1.15 -20.08 19.04
N CYS A 308 -1.08 -18.97 19.79
CA CYS A 308 -0.07 -17.91 19.61
C CYS A 308 0.47 -17.42 20.94
N ASP A 309 1.40 -16.47 20.88
CA ASP A 309 2.02 -15.81 22.02
C ASP A 309 1.54 -14.36 22.24
N CYS A 310 0.48 -13.93 21.53
CA CYS A 310 0.06 -12.51 21.49
C CYS A 310 -0.41 -11.99 22.85
N GLY A 311 -1.40 -12.62 23.49
CA GLY A 311 -1.90 -12.20 24.79
C GLY A 311 -0.82 -12.12 25.86
N PRO A 312 -0.03 -13.21 26.10
CA PRO A 312 1.10 -13.15 27.01
C PRO A 312 2.12 -12.04 26.69
N GLN A 313 2.40 -11.75 25.42
CA GLN A 313 3.27 -10.63 25.02
C GLN A 313 2.63 -9.28 25.37
N LEU A 314 1.32 -9.08 25.15
CA LEU A 314 0.61 -7.86 25.51
C LEU A 314 0.70 -7.61 27.02
N HIS A 315 0.36 -8.58 27.82
CA HIS A 315 0.39 -8.50 29.29
C HIS A 315 1.81 -8.25 29.81
N SER A 316 2.81 -8.93 29.25
CA SER A 316 4.22 -8.70 29.59
C SER A 316 4.67 -7.29 29.25
N ALA A 317 4.26 -6.75 28.10
CA ALA A 317 4.60 -5.40 27.69
C ALA A 317 3.96 -4.35 28.60
N MET A 318 2.69 -4.53 29.00
CA MET A 318 2.02 -3.63 29.95
C MET A 318 2.74 -3.58 31.28
N ARG A 319 3.11 -4.75 31.86
CA ARG A 319 3.89 -4.81 33.09
C ARG A 319 5.23 -4.10 32.98
N GLN A 320 6.01 -4.43 31.94
CA GLN A 320 7.34 -3.83 31.74
C GLN A 320 7.28 -2.31 31.56
N VAL A 321 6.24 -1.80 30.90
CA VAL A 321 6.02 -0.36 30.73
C VAL A 321 5.67 0.30 32.07
N ALA A 322 4.81 -0.32 32.87
CA ALA A 322 4.45 0.17 34.20
C ALA A 322 5.66 0.15 35.16
N GLU A 323 6.43 -0.95 35.19
CA GLU A 323 7.64 -1.10 36.01
C GLU A 323 8.74 -0.10 35.61
N ALA A 324 8.82 0.27 34.34
CA ALA A 324 9.75 1.30 33.85
C ALA A 324 9.35 2.72 34.27
N GLY A 325 8.17 2.92 34.86
CA GLY A 325 7.63 4.21 35.31
C GLY A 325 7.24 5.17 34.17
N CYS A 326 7.64 4.88 32.92
CA CYS A 326 7.33 5.70 31.76
C CYS A 326 7.39 4.86 30.48
N GLY A 327 6.31 4.84 29.70
CA GLY A 327 6.30 4.12 28.44
C GLY A 327 4.94 4.07 27.74
N VAL A 328 4.91 3.39 26.59
CA VAL A 328 3.72 3.28 25.72
C VAL A 328 3.52 1.84 25.25
N VAL A 329 2.29 1.34 25.41
CA VAL A 329 1.82 0.17 24.65
C VAL A 329 0.85 0.67 23.60
N LEU A 330 1.30 0.69 22.34
CA LEU A 330 0.48 1.06 21.20
C LEU A 330 -0.20 -0.18 20.62
N TYR A 331 -1.52 -0.24 20.76
CA TYR A 331 -2.37 -1.32 20.26
C TYR A 331 -2.94 -0.96 18.90
N MET A 332 -2.41 -1.60 17.87
CA MET A 332 -2.80 -1.37 16.47
C MET A 332 -3.89 -2.36 16.06
N ARG A 333 -5.05 -1.87 15.66
CA ARG A 333 -6.15 -2.70 15.14
C ARG A 333 -5.83 -3.17 13.72
N GLN A 334 -4.98 -4.19 13.64
CA GLN A 334 -4.48 -4.80 12.40
C GLN A 334 -4.49 -6.33 12.56
N GLU A 335 -5.71 -6.88 12.73
CA GLU A 335 -5.92 -8.30 12.97
C GLU A 335 -5.34 -9.19 11.86
N GLY A 336 -4.83 -10.37 12.24
CA GLY A 336 -4.32 -11.35 11.27
C GLY A 336 -3.14 -10.86 10.44
N ARG A 337 -2.30 -9.94 10.97
CA ARG A 337 -1.23 -9.25 10.21
C ARG A 337 -1.77 -8.36 9.09
N GLY A 338 -2.94 -7.75 9.28
CA GLY A 338 -3.57 -6.86 8.32
C GLY A 338 -4.55 -7.52 7.35
N ILE A 339 -4.71 -8.86 7.41
CA ILE A 339 -5.70 -9.56 6.56
C ILE A 339 -7.12 -9.53 7.13
N GLY A 340 -7.28 -9.17 8.42
CA GLY A 340 -8.56 -9.14 9.12
C GLY A 340 -8.94 -10.48 9.78
N LEU A 341 -10.01 -10.44 10.60
CA LEU A 341 -10.43 -11.58 11.44
C LEU A 341 -10.94 -12.76 10.60
N ALA A 342 -11.81 -12.52 9.63
CA ALA A 342 -12.42 -13.60 8.86
C ALA A 342 -11.40 -14.41 8.04
N PRO A 343 -10.45 -13.80 7.28
CA PRO A 343 -9.37 -14.55 6.65
C PRO A 343 -8.45 -15.25 7.65
N LYS A 344 -8.18 -14.67 8.82
CA LYS A 344 -7.40 -15.31 9.88
C LYS A 344 -8.05 -16.63 10.35
N ILE A 345 -9.37 -16.64 10.55
CA ILE A 345 -10.07 -17.86 10.95
C ILE A 345 -10.04 -18.92 9.84
N LYS A 346 -10.13 -18.50 8.57
CA LYS A 346 -9.92 -19.40 7.43
C LYS A 346 -8.49 -19.97 7.40
N ALA A 347 -7.48 -19.13 7.70
CA ALA A 347 -6.10 -19.60 7.82
C ALA A 347 -5.92 -20.61 8.95
N TYR A 348 -6.61 -20.46 10.09
CA TYR A 348 -6.62 -21.48 11.15
C TYR A 348 -7.15 -22.83 10.67
N LYS A 349 -8.19 -22.82 9.81
CA LYS A 349 -8.71 -24.06 9.23
C LYS A 349 -7.71 -24.75 8.30
N LEU A 350 -6.95 -23.98 7.53
CA LEU A 350 -5.85 -24.51 6.70
C LEU A 350 -4.70 -25.05 7.57
N GLN A 351 -4.38 -24.38 8.68
CA GLN A 351 -3.37 -24.87 9.62
C GLN A 351 -3.74 -26.21 10.27
N GLU A 352 -5.03 -26.44 10.54
CA GLU A 352 -5.53 -27.75 11.00
C GLU A 352 -5.37 -28.86 9.94
N GLN A 353 -5.20 -28.48 8.67
CA GLN A 353 -4.89 -29.38 7.55
C GLN A 353 -3.38 -29.57 7.31
N GLY A 354 -2.52 -29.00 8.18
CA GLY A 354 -1.07 -29.18 8.14
C GLY A 354 -0.27 -28.05 7.47
N TYR A 355 -0.94 -27.01 6.97
CA TYR A 355 -0.23 -25.83 6.43
C TYR A 355 0.32 -24.98 7.56
N ASP A 356 1.49 -24.36 7.35
CA ASP A 356 1.97 -23.34 8.28
C ASP A 356 1.29 -21.97 8.05
N THR A 357 1.60 -20.99 8.90
CA THR A 357 0.96 -19.67 8.84
C THR A 357 1.23 -18.93 7.52
N VAL A 358 2.41 -19.12 6.92
CA VAL A 358 2.79 -18.46 5.66
C VAL A 358 2.05 -19.10 4.50
N GLU A 359 2.13 -20.42 4.40
CA GLU A 359 1.45 -21.21 3.36
C GLU A 359 -0.08 -21.04 3.39
N ALA A 360 -0.67 -20.98 4.59
CA ALA A 360 -2.10 -20.72 4.75
C ALA A 360 -2.50 -19.32 4.22
N ASN A 361 -1.69 -18.29 4.47
CA ASN A 361 -1.97 -16.96 3.94
C ASN A 361 -1.80 -16.89 2.42
N GLU A 362 -0.77 -17.50 1.85
CA GLU A 362 -0.53 -17.57 0.40
C GLU A 362 -1.68 -18.28 -0.32
N LYS A 363 -2.17 -19.40 0.23
CA LYS A 363 -3.35 -20.12 -0.31
C LYS A 363 -4.63 -19.27 -0.31
N LEU A 364 -4.74 -18.33 0.62
CA LEU A 364 -5.84 -17.37 0.68
C LEU A 364 -5.61 -16.12 -0.21
N GLY A 365 -4.48 -16.06 -0.93
CA GLY A 365 -4.14 -14.94 -1.82
C GLY A 365 -3.58 -13.71 -1.11
N PHE A 366 -3.09 -13.84 0.12
CA PHE A 366 -2.51 -12.74 0.89
C PHE A 366 -0.99 -12.80 0.92
N LYS A 367 -0.33 -11.62 0.86
CA LYS A 367 1.09 -11.49 1.18
C LYS A 367 1.34 -11.85 2.66
N MET A 368 2.55 -12.27 2.96
CA MET A 368 2.98 -12.78 4.27
C MET A 368 2.71 -11.79 5.43
N ASP A 369 2.85 -10.49 5.20
CA ASP A 369 2.68 -9.43 6.21
C ASP A 369 2.20 -8.14 5.53
N LEU A 370 0.96 -7.73 5.82
CA LEU A 370 0.32 -6.52 5.31
C LEU A 370 0.23 -5.42 6.37
N ARG A 371 0.92 -5.56 7.52
CA ARG A 371 0.87 -4.57 8.58
C ARG A 371 1.53 -3.27 8.18
N GLU A 372 0.85 -2.19 8.48
CA GLU A 372 1.33 -0.83 8.32
C GLU A 372 1.88 -0.31 9.66
N TYR A 373 3.16 0.10 9.65
CA TYR A 373 3.80 0.65 10.85
C TYR A 373 3.83 2.18 10.84
N GLY A 374 3.54 2.83 9.72
CA GLY A 374 3.56 4.28 9.55
C GLY A 374 2.52 5.01 10.42
N ILE A 375 1.30 4.49 10.50
CA ILE A 375 0.26 5.01 11.39
C ILE A 375 0.73 4.93 12.85
N GLY A 376 1.30 3.79 13.24
CA GLY A 376 1.85 3.62 14.59
C GLY A 376 2.98 4.60 14.89
N ALA A 377 3.89 4.84 13.95
CA ALA A 377 4.96 5.82 14.10
C ALA A 377 4.40 7.24 14.28
N GLN A 378 3.39 7.62 13.50
CA GLN A 378 2.76 8.94 13.63
C GLN A 378 2.04 9.13 14.96
N ILE A 379 1.37 8.09 15.51
CA ILE A 379 0.78 8.15 16.85
C ILE A 379 1.87 8.38 17.91
N LEU A 380 2.99 7.64 17.83
CA LEU A 380 4.10 7.82 18.76
C LEU A 380 4.73 9.22 18.66
N CYS A 381 4.87 9.77 17.45
CA CYS A 381 5.34 11.14 17.24
C CYS A 381 4.34 12.18 17.78
N ASP A 382 3.04 11.97 17.60
CA ASP A 382 1.98 12.85 18.15
C ASP A 382 1.95 12.86 19.69
N LEU A 383 2.31 11.76 20.34
CA LEU A 383 2.54 11.66 21.79
C LEU A 383 3.84 12.36 22.25
N GLY A 384 4.62 12.96 21.31
CA GLY A 384 5.84 13.71 21.60
C GLY A 384 7.11 12.86 21.72
N LEU A 385 7.10 11.60 21.29
CA LEU A 385 8.27 10.71 21.30
C LEU A 385 9.20 11.04 20.13
N LYS A 386 10.52 11.03 20.40
CA LYS A 386 11.58 11.20 19.38
C LYS A 386 12.55 10.01 19.35
N THR A 387 12.89 9.49 20.54
CA THR A 387 13.75 8.31 20.68
C THR A 387 13.07 7.26 21.54
N ILE A 388 13.14 5.99 21.11
CA ILE A 388 12.47 4.89 21.79
C ILE A 388 13.35 3.66 21.95
N ARG A 389 13.10 2.89 23.00
CA ARG A 389 13.53 1.50 23.15
C ARG A 389 12.33 0.61 22.79
N LEU A 390 12.47 -0.24 21.77
CA LEU A 390 11.34 -0.97 21.22
C LEU A 390 11.31 -2.42 21.72
N LEU A 391 10.22 -2.79 22.42
CA LEU A 391 9.92 -4.17 22.82
C LEU A 391 9.46 -4.97 21.59
N THR A 392 10.37 -5.72 20.98
CA THR A 392 10.05 -6.52 19.78
C THR A 392 11.06 -7.63 19.54
N ASN A 393 10.56 -8.77 19.01
CA ASN A 393 11.38 -9.85 18.47
C ASN A 393 11.47 -9.77 16.93
N ASN A 394 10.75 -8.83 16.28
CA ASN A 394 10.71 -8.68 14.83
C ASN A 394 11.57 -7.51 14.37
N PRO A 395 12.72 -7.74 13.71
CA PRO A 395 13.60 -6.67 13.22
C PRO A 395 12.96 -5.79 12.15
N ARG A 396 11.98 -6.29 11.39
CA ARG A 396 11.26 -5.48 10.37
C ARG A 396 10.49 -4.31 10.96
N LYS A 397 10.08 -4.39 12.24
CA LYS A 397 9.43 -3.26 12.94
C LYS A 397 10.34 -2.05 13.11
N LEU A 398 11.66 -2.24 13.18
CA LEU A 398 12.64 -1.16 13.31
C LEU A 398 12.66 -0.25 12.08
N VAL A 399 12.66 -0.86 10.89
CA VAL A 399 12.70 -0.14 9.61
C VAL A 399 11.41 0.65 9.38
N GLY A 400 10.26 0.07 9.72
CA GLY A 400 8.95 0.71 9.52
C GLY A 400 8.69 1.96 10.38
N LEU A 401 9.46 2.17 11.44
CA LEU A 401 9.30 3.33 12.34
C LEU A 401 10.28 4.46 12.03
N ALA A 402 11.47 4.15 11.49
CA ALA A 402 12.55 5.14 11.31
C ALA A 402 12.22 6.24 10.30
N GLY A 403 11.38 5.98 9.28
CA GLY A 403 11.01 6.94 8.23
C GLY A 403 10.19 8.15 8.70
N TYR A 404 9.70 8.15 9.95
CA TYR A 404 8.77 9.16 10.48
C TYR A 404 9.40 10.10 11.51
N GLY A 405 10.73 10.19 11.58
CA GLY A 405 11.43 11.02 12.57
C GLY A 405 11.55 10.38 13.96
N LEU A 406 11.12 9.12 14.10
CA LEU A 406 11.22 8.34 15.33
C LEU A 406 12.47 7.46 15.28
N LYS A 407 13.42 7.69 16.20
CA LYS A 407 14.66 6.92 16.28
C LYS A 407 14.54 5.76 17.27
N VAL A 408 14.68 4.53 16.80
CA VAL A 408 14.82 3.36 17.68
C VAL A 408 16.27 3.25 18.14
N THR A 409 16.51 3.48 19.43
CA THR A 409 17.86 3.45 20.04
C THR A 409 18.27 2.06 20.48
N ARG A 410 17.30 1.23 20.88
CA ARG A 410 17.53 -0.13 21.33
C ARG A 410 16.33 -1.03 21.04
N GLN A 411 16.60 -2.24 20.57
CA GLN A 411 15.63 -3.34 20.54
C GLN A 411 15.71 -4.11 21.86
N ILE A 412 14.54 -4.35 22.46
CA ILE A 412 14.42 -5.17 23.68
C ILE A 412 13.58 -6.39 23.33
N PRO A 413 14.09 -7.61 23.51
CA PRO A 413 13.31 -8.81 23.24
C PRO A 413 12.15 -8.94 24.22
N ILE A 414 11.04 -9.47 23.74
CA ILE A 414 9.88 -9.81 24.55
C ILE A 414 9.60 -11.30 24.42
N GLN A 415 10.18 -12.09 25.33
CA GLN A 415 10.10 -13.54 25.28
C GLN A 415 8.98 -14.05 26.19
N VAL A 416 8.26 -15.04 25.67
CA VAL A 416 7.22 -15.76 26.40
C VAL A 416 7.54 -17.24 26.30
N LYS A 417 7.37 -18.00 27.39
CA LYS A 417 7.60 -19.45 27.39
C LYS A 417 6.72 -20.13 26.36
N PRO A 418 7.28 -20.94 25.46
CA PRO A 418 6.49 -21.75 24.54
C PRO A 418 5.53 -22.69 25.26
N ASN A 419 4.46 -23.09 24.58
CA ASN A 419 3.55 -24.12 25.05
C ASN A 419 3.32 -25.15 23.90
N PRO A 420 2.82 -26.38 24.18
CA PRO A 420 2.66 -27.42 23.16
C PRO A 420 1.80 -27.00 21.96
N HIS A 421 0.92 -26.02 22.12
CA HIS A 421 0.02 -25.58 21.04
C HIS A 421 0.61 -24.48 20.16
N ASN A 422 1.66 -23.73 20.59
CA ASN A 422 2.26 -22.65 19.83
C ASN A 422 3.70 -22.91 19.38
N GLU A 423 4.28 -24.05 19.72
CA GLU A 423 5.67 -24.38 19.38
C GLU A 423 5.92 -24.32 17.87
N HIS A 424 5.03 -24.93 17.08
CA HIS A 424 5.11 -24.89 15.61
C HIS A 424 4.97 -23.46 15.06
N TYR A 425 4.07 -22.66 15.62
CA TYR A 425 3.90 -21.26 15.25
C TYR A 425 5.15 -20.40 15.58
N LEU A 426 5.78 -20.61 16.71
CA LEU A 426 7.01 -19.91 17.09
C LEU A 426 8.17 -20.34 16.20
N LYS A 427 8.27 -21.62 15.86
CA LYS A 427 9.26 -22.13 14.90
C LYS A 427 9.08 -21.46 13.53
N THR A 428 7.88 -21.37 12.99
CA THR A 428 7.58 -20.66 11.73
C THR A 428 7.98 -19.18 11.82
N LYS A 429 7.71 -18.50 12.94
CA LYS A 429 8.14 -17.11 13.16
C LYS A 429 9.65 -16.96 13.08
N ARG A 430 10.41 -17.85 13.71
CA ARG A 430 11.87 -17.82 13.69
C ARG A 430 12.41 -18.13 12.29
N ASP A 431 11.99 -19.27 11.71
CA ASP A 431 12.64 -19.86 10.54
C ASP A 431 12.20 -19.15 9.22
N LYS A 432 10.91 -18.78 9.08
CA LYS A 432 10.38 -18.14 7.86
C LYS A 432 10.22 -16.62 7.97
N LEU A 433 10.11 -16.06 9.17
CA LEU A 433 9.85 -14.62 9.37
C LEU A 433 11.00 -13.85 10.00
N GLY A 434 12.11 -14.52 10.35
CA GLY A 434 13.34 -13.90 10.88
C GLY A 434 13.15 -13.28 12.27
N HIS A 435 12.24 -13.80 13.09
CA HIS A 435 12.08 -13.35 14.47
C HIS A 435 13.23 -13.85 15.36
N LEU A 436 13.68 -12.98 16.26
CA LEU A 436 14.64 -13.31 17.32
C LEU A 436 13.87 -13.91 18.51
N LEU A 437 13.71 -15.24 18.51
CA LEU A 437 12.97 -16.00 19.53
C LEU A 437 13.86 -17.01 20.23
#